data_452528fea8257574ff1a0ea4d81eb729
#
_entry.id   452528fea8257574ff1a0ea4d81eb729
#
_cell.length_a   1.000
_cell.length_b   1.000
_cell.length_c   1.000
_cell.angle_alpha   90.00
_cell.angle_beta   90.00
_cell.angle_gamma   90.00
#
_symmetry.space_group_name_H-M   'P 1'
#
loop_
_entity.id
_entity.type
_entity.pdbx_description
1 polymer ?
#
loop_
_entity_poly.entity_id
_entity_poly.type
_entity_poly.pdbx_seq_one_letter_code
_entity_poly.pdbx_strand_id
1 'polypeptide(L)'
;MKETDAIFQNVAEAHRRAIASEDTLRLSLDAKAPVLIGPFARGGKSRRGTQAADHDFKPWGKMTPFGIFLPDQKELNFYFTSSKVTSDFIVDRLDQWWQANQHRHPKVRKLLLDLDNGPENHSRRSQSLFQNSYTGRFRLLSNRKR
;
A
#
# COMPACT_ATOMS: atom_id res chain seq x y z
N MET A 1 20.36 -6.60 18.15
CA MET A 1 20.80 -7.39 16.98
C MET A 1 20.03 -8.71 16.86
N LYS A 2 19.96 -9.59 17.86
CA LYS A 2 19.27 -10.91 17.73
C LYS A 2 17.76 -10.83 17.40
N GLU A 3 17.00 -9.86 17.93
CA GLU A 3 15.57 -9.70 17.64
C GLU A 3 15.31 -9.25 16.20
N THR A 4 16.14 -8.36 15.68
CA THR A 4 16.03 -7.86 14.30
C THR A 4 16.24 -8.99 13.29
N ASP A 5 17.22 -9.87 13.54
CA ASP A 5 17.53 -10.99 12.68
C ASP A 5 16.39 -12.02 12.66
N ALA A 6 15.77 -12.29 13.83
CA ALA A 6 14.62 -13.18 13.92
C ALA A 6 13.39 -12.63 13.15
N ILE A 7 13.17 -11.32 13.17
CA ILE A 7 12.09 -10.69 12.42
C ILE A 7 12.33 -10.83 10.90
N PHE A 8 13.53 -10.55 10.43
CA PHE A 8 13.86 -10.71 9.01
C PHE A 8 13.73 -12.18 8.55
N GLN A 9 14.13 -13.13 9.38
CA GLN A 9 13.96 -14.55 9.08
C GLN A 9 12.48 -14.94 8.96
N ASN A 10 11.62 -14.50 9.90
CA ASN A 10 10.20 -14.77 9.86
C ASN A 10 9.53 -14.16 8.61
N VAL A 11 9.92 -12.94 8.24
CA VAL A 11 9.43 -12.27 7.03
C VAL A 11 9.85 -13.06 5.79
N ALA A 12 11.12 -13.44 5.69
CA ALA A 12 11.64 -14.21 4.57
C ALA A 12 10.97 -15.59 4.46
N GLU A 13 10.66 -16.22 5.59
CA GLU A 13 9.96 -17.50 5.59
C GLU A 13 8.49 -17.35 5.16
N ALA A 14 7.79 -16.33 5.64
CA ALA A 14 6.42 -16.03 5.20
C ALA A 14 6.36 -15.76 3.68
N HIS A 15 7.33 -15.04 3.15
CA HIS A 15 7.44 -14.79 1.70
C HIS A 15 7.69 -16.08 0.93
N ARG A 16 8.63 -16.94 1.39
CA ARG A 16 8.89 -18.22 0.74
C ARG A 16 7.67 -19.14 0.72
N ARG A 17 6.92 -19.20 1.83
CA ARG A 17 5.67 -19.98 1.90
C ARG A 17 4.60 -19.43 0.96
N ALA A 18 4.48 -18.11 0.85
CA ALA A 18 3.53 -17.48 -0.05
C ALA A 18 3.85 -17.76 -1.52
N ILE A 19 5.14 -17.65 -1.91
CA ILE A 19 5.60 -17.95 -3.26
C ILE A 19 5.39 -19.44 -3.62
N ALA A 20 5.57 -20.34 -2.66
CA ALA A 20 5.37 -21.78 -2.86
C ALA A 20 3.90 -22.19 -2.88
N SER A 21 2.96 -21.31 -2.53
CA SER A 21 1.55 -21.60 -2.41
C SER A 21 0.74 -20.94 -3.51
N GLU A 22 0.11 -21.73 -4.38
CA GLU A 22 -0.76 -21.23 -5.47
C GLU A 22 -2.03 -20.52 -4.96
N ASP A 23 -2.38 -20.69 -3.68
CA ASP A 23 -3.58 -20.11 -3.07
C ASP A 23 -3.31 -18.80 -2.34
N THR A 24 -2.08 -18.30 -2.33
CA THR A 24 -1.66 -17.10 -1.61
C THR A 24 -1.13 -16.05 -2.56
N LEU A 25 -1.72 -14.85 -2.51
CA LEU A 25 -1.24 -13.69 -3.25
C LEU A 25 -0.56 -12.72 -2.29
N ARG A 26 0.65 -12.31 -2.65
CA ARG A 26 1.43 -11.33 -1.88
C ARG A 26 1.19 -9.93 -2.42
N LEU A 27 0.90 -9.00 -1.52
CA LEU A 27 0.71 -7.58 -1.81
C LEU A 27 1.57 -6.74 -0.87
N SER A 28 2.25 -5.75 -1.41
CA SER A 28 2.95 -4.73 -0.63
C SER A 28 2.19 -3.42 -0.73
N LEU A 29 1.81 -2.86 0.42
CA LEU A 29 1.02 -1.63 0.52
C LEU A 29 1.89 -0.53 1.10
N ASP A 30 1.91 0.64 0.44
CA ASP A 30 2.75 1.76 0.86
C ASP A 30 2.06 3.10 0.56
N ALA A 31 2.09 4.00 1.56
CA ALA A 31 1.64 5.37 1.42
C ALA A 31 2.85 6.31 1.41
N LYS A 32 2.93 7.18 0.43
CA LYS A 32 4.00 8.16 0.32
C LYS A 32 3.64 9.48 0.97
N ALA A 33 4.63 10.33 1.18
CA ALA A 33 4.41 11.68 1.68
C ALA A 33 3.45 12.45 0.75
N PRO A 34 2.58 13.32 1.30
CA PRO A 34 1.69 14.15 0.50
C PRO A 34 2.45 14.98 -0.52
N VAL A 35 1.97 14.99 -1.75
CA VAL A 35 2.48 15.81 -2.85
C VAL A 35 1.63 17.06 -2.98
N LEU A 36 2.26 18.21 -3.03
CA LEU A 36 1.59 19.48 -3.27
C LEU A 36 1.23 19.60 -4.75
N ILE A 37 -0.01 19.99 -5.02
CA ILE A 37 -0.51 20.22 -6.38
C ILE A 37 -0.46 21.70 -6.68
N GLY A 38 0.24 22.06 -7.76
CA GLY A 38 0.39 23.44 -8.18
C GLY A 38 1.51 23.58 -9.22
N PRO A 39 1.80 24.77 -9.69
CA PRO A 39 2.84 25.06 -10.66
C PRO A 39 4.23 25.07 -10.01
N PHE A 40 4.57 23.97 -9.27
CA PHE A 40 5.84 23.86 -8.58
C PHE A 40 6.90 23.19 -9.46
N ALA A 41 8.04 23.86 -9.65
CA ALA A 41 9.28 23.19 -10.05
C ALA A 41 10.47 24.07 -9.68
N ARG A 42 11.53 23.47 -9.20
CA ARG A 42 12.81 24.15 -8.96
C ARG A 42 13.47 24.47 -10.33
N GLY A 43 13.35 25.73 -10.80
CA GLY A 43 13.97 26.16 -12.04
C GLY A 43 13.51 25.46 -13.31
N GLY A 44 12.46 24.66 -13.25
CA GLY A 44 11.92 23.94 -14.38
C GLY A 44 10.92 24.77 -15.19
N LYS A 45 10.93 24.59 -16.52
CA LYS A 45 9.90 25.11 -17.40
C LYS A 45 8.98 23.98 -17.81
N SER A 46 7.66 24.17 -17.75
CA SER A 46 6.76 23.19 -18.33
C SER A 46 6.89 23.19 -19.86
N ARG A 47 6.61 22.07 -20.49
CA ARG A 47 6.57 21.99 -21.98
C ARG A 47 5.58 22.96 -22.62
N ARG A 48 4.64 23.51 -21.85
CA ARG A 48 3.64 24.50 -22.28
C ARG A 48 4.03 25.95 -21.95
N GLY A 49 5.30 26.19 -21.54
CA GLY A 49 5.80 27.55 -21.27
C GLY A 49 5.35 28.16 -19.95
N THR A 50 4.58 27.45 -19.13
CA THR A 50 4.15 27.95 -17.82
C THR A 50 5.36 27.98 -16.89
N GLN A 51 5.66 29.15 -16.30
CA GLN A 51 6.68 29.25 -15.27
C GLN A 51 6.23 28.48 -14.03
N ALA A 52 7.12 27.65 -13.53
CA ALA A 52 6.90 26.97 -12.28
C ALA A 52 7.25 27.91 -11.12
N ALA A 53 6.37 28.02 -10.14
CA ALA A 53 6.60 28.80 -8.94
C ALA A 53 7.54 28.09 -7.97
N ASP A 54 8.38 28.87 -7.28
CA ASP A 54 9.25 28.41 -6.21
C ASP A 54 8.50 28.45 -4.83
N HIS A 55 9.20 28.21 -3.74
CA HIS A 55 8.73 27.85 -2.39
C HIS A 55 7.58 28.64 -1.77
N ASP A 56 7.30 29.86 -2.20
CA ASP A 56 6.33 30.74 -1.53
C ASP A 56 4.93 30.69 -2.12
N PHE A 57 4.68 29.71 -2.97
CA PHE A 57 3.40 29.58 -3.65
C PHE A 57 2.40 28.76 -2.85
N LYS A 58 1.18 29.26 -2.67
CA LYS A 58 0.10 28.47 -2.05
C LYS A 58 -0.29 27.33 -2.99
N PRO A 59 -0.18 26.07 -2.55
CA PRO A 59 -0.61 24.93 -3.36
C PRO A 59 -2.12 25.02 -3.61
N TRP A 60 -2.57 24.57 -4.78
CA TRP A 60 -3.99 24.41 -5.08
C TRP A 60 -4.62 23.27 -4.27
N GLY A 61 -3.81 22.35 -3.83
CA GLY A 61 -4.19 21.21 -3.01
C GLY A 61 -3.00 20.33 -2.68
N LYS A 62 -3.29 19.26 -1.98
CA LYS A 62 -2.31 18.18 -1.73
C LYS A 62 -2.96 16.83 -1.98
N MET A 63 -2.19 15.89 -2.47
CA MET A 63 -2.62 14.51 -2.66
C MET A 63 -1.58 13.56 -2.08
N THR A 64 -2.04 12.52 -1.41
CA THR A 64 -1.19 11.45 -0.90
C THR A 64 -1.26 10.26 -1.85
N PRO A 65 -0.13 9.86 -2.46
CA PRO A 65 -0.06 8.64 -3.25
C PRO A 65 -0.13 7.41 -2.34
N PHE A 66 -0.91 6.43 -2.74
CA PHE A 66 -1.01 5.12 -2.11
C PHE A 66 -0.83 4.04 -3.17
N GLY A 67 0.06 3.08 -2.93
CA GLY A 67 0.38 2.01 -3.87
C GLY A 67 -0.01 0.64 -3.36
N ILE A 68 -0.57 -0.18 -4.24
CA ILE A 68 -0.71 -1.62 -4.08
C ILE A 68 0.22 -2.26 -5.10
N PHE A 69 1.28 -2.89 -4.62
CA PHE A 69 2.29 -3.53 -5.44
C PHE A 69 2.19 -5.05 -5.33
N LEU A 70 2.21 -5.73 -6.46
CA LEU A 70 2.25 -7.18 -6.58
C LEU A 70 3.69 -7.60 -6.93
N PRO A 71 4.53 -7.97 -5.94
CA PRO A 71 5.94 -8.22 -6.19
C PRO A 71 6.21 -9.33 -7.21
N ASP A 72 5.42 -10.40 -7.16
CA ASP A 72 5.62 -11.58 -8.01
C ASP A 72 5.23 -11.32 -9.48
N GLN A 73 4.35 -10.34 -9.71
CA GLN A 73 3.89 -9.94 -11.05
C GLN A 73 4.56 -8.65 -11.53
N LYS A 74 5.31 -7.97 -10.66
CA LYS A 74 5.93 -6.65 -10.92
C LYS A 74 4.89 -5.60 -11.32
N GLU A 75 3.67 -5.72 -10.82
CA GLU A 75 2.54 -4.84 -11.11
C GLU A 75 2.33 -3.85 -9.97
N LEU A 76 2.09 -2.58 -10.29
CA LEU A 76 1.87 -1.52 -9.33
C LEU A 76 0.59 -0.76 -9.68
N ASN A 77 -0.34 -0.70 -8.74
CA ASN A 77 -1.58 0.04 -8.83
C ASN A 77 -1.50 1.27 -7.92
N PHE A 78 -1.68 2.46 -8.48
CA PHE A 78 -1.64 3.72 -7.76
C PHE A 78 -3.03 4.28 -7.51
N TYR A 79 -3.21 4.82 -6.30
CA TYR A 79 -4.36 5.59 -5.87
C TYR A 79 -3.89 6.92 -5.31
N PHE A 80 -4.74 7.94 -5.40
CA PHE A 80 -4.46 9.24 -4.84
C PHE A 80 -5.63 9.67 -3.96
N THR A 81 -5.32 10.25 -2.80
CA THR A 81 -6.33 10.79 -1.90
C THR A 81 -5.96 12.19 -1.44
N SER A 82 -6.94 13.07 -1.37
CA SER A 82 -6.81 14.40 -0.74
C SER A 82 -7.01 14.34 0.77
N SER A 83 -7.53 13.23 1.30
CA SER A 83 -7.69 12.98 2.72
C SER A 83 -6.47 12.29 3.34
N LYS A 84 -6.51 12.09 4.66
CA LYS A 84 -5.50 11.27 5.35
C LYS A 84 -5.65 9.82 4.94
N VAL A 85 -4.51 9.14 4.76
CA VAL A 85 -4.48 7.69 4.66
C VAL A 85 -4.73 7.11 6.04
N THR A 86 -5.86 6.46 6.21
CA THR A 86 -6.29 5.79 7.44
C THR A 86 -6.35 4.29 7.21
N SER A 87 -6.47 3.51 8.28
CA SER A 87 -6.69 2.06 8.16
C SER A 87 -7.95 1.74 7.35
N ASP A 88 -9.02 2.50 7.54
CA ASP A 88 -10.27 2.34 6.79
C ASP A 88 -10.05 2.60 5.29
N PHE A 89 -9.32 3.68 4.95
CA PHE A 89 -8.96 3.96 3.57
C PHE A 89 -8.18 2.80 2.92
N ILE A 90 -7.21 2.22 3.66
CA ILE A 90 -6.40 1.10 3.16
C ILE A 90 -7.30 -0.12 2.90
N VAL A 91 -8.21 -0.43 3.81
CA VAL A 91 -9.17 -1.54 3.66
C VAL A 91 -10.06 -1.32 2.44
N ASP A 92 -10.65 -0.13 2.30
CA ASP A 92 -11.53 0.21 1.18
C ASP A 92 -10.80 0.12 -0.17
N ARG A 93 -9.54 0.60 -0.24
CA ARG A 93 -8.74 0.52 -1.48
C ARG A 93 -8.37 -0.92 -1.81
N LEU A 94 -8.03 -1.72 -0.82
CA LEU A 94 -7.73 -3.13 -1.02
C LEU A 94 -8.97 -3.90 -1.47
N ASP A 95 -10.12 -3.61 -0.88
CA ASP A 95 -11.38 -4.23 -1.28
C ASP A 95 -11.75 -3.90 -2.73
N GLN A 96 -11.71 -2.63 -3.11
CA GLN A 96 -11.96 -2.20 -4.48
C GLN A 96 -10.98 -2.84 -5.47
N TRP A 97 -9.70 -2.86 -5.10
CA TRP A 97 -8.70 -3.50 -5.94
C TRP A 97 -8.99 -4.99 -6.11
N TRP A 98 -9.34 -5.67 -5.00
CA TRP A 98 -9.65 -7.09 -5.05
C TRP A 98 -10.89 -7.39 -5.91
N GLN A 99 -11.97 -6.64 -5.71
CA GLN A 99 -13.19 -6.82 -6.51
C GLN A 99 -12.91 -6.67 -8.01
N ALA A 100 -12.08 -5.73 -8.40
CA ALA A 100 -11.70 -5.52 -9.79
C ALA A 100 -10.78 -6.61 -10.36
N ASN A 101 -9.95 -7.25 -9.52
CA ASN A 101 -8.87 -8.14 -9.96
C ASN A 101 -9.05 -9.62 -9.60
N GLN A 102 -10.02 -10.00 -8.75
CA GLN A 102 -10.20 -11.38 -8.28
C GLN A 102 -10.37 -12.40 -9.42
N HIS A 103 -10.93 -11.99 -10.55
CA HIS A 103 -11.09 -12.86 -11.73
C HIS A 103 -9.74 -13.28 -12.33
N ARG A 104 -8.68 -12.50 -12.14
CA ARG A 104 -7.30 -12.82 -12.56
C ARG A 104 -6.62 -13.84 -11.62
N HIS A 105 -7.21 -14.05 -10.43
CA HIS A 105 -6.64 -14.84 -9.35
C HIS A 105 -7.63 -15.91 -8.81
N PRO A 106 -8.16 -16.80 -9.66
CA PRO A 106 -9.26 -17.71 -9.29
C PRO A 106 -8.90 -18.73 -8.21
N LYS A 107 -7.60 -19.04 -8.06
CA LYS A 107 -7.10 -19.99 -7.06
C LYS A 107 -6.79 -19.34 -5.71
N VAL A 108 -6.68 -18.01 -5.65
CA VAL A 108 -6.26 -17.30 -4.44
C VAL A 108 -7.34 -17.36 -3.36
N ARG A 109 -6.91 -17.73 -2.15
CA ARG A 109 -7.72 -17.85 -0.94
C ARG A 109 -7.13 -17.05 0.23
N LYS A 110 -5.89 -16.61 0.09
CA LYS A 110 -5.14 -15.90 1.13
C LYS A 110 -4.44 -14.70 0.53
N LEU A 111 -4.42 -13.59 1.27
CA LEU A 111 -3.63 -12.42 0.93
C LEU A 111 -2.53 -12.27 2.00
N LEU A 112 -1.28 -12.23 1.58
CA LEU A 112 -0.15 -11.86 2.41
C LEU A 112 0.12 -10.37 2.22
N LEU A 113 -0.10 -9.56 3.25
CA LEU A 113 0.09 -8.12 3.19
C LEU A 113 1.42 -7.72 3.84
N ASP A 114 2.28 -7.08 3.07
CA ASP A 114 3.47 -6.38 3.56
C ASP A 114 3.10 -4.92 3.80
N LEU A 115 3.07 -4.50 5.05
CA LEU A 115 2.76 -3.15 5.49
C LEU A 115 3.95 -2.59 6.26
N ASP A 116 4.27 -1.31 6.07
CA ASP A 116 5.18 -0.63 6.96
C ASP A 116 4.51 -0.32 8.32
N ASN A 117 5.32 0.09 9.32
CA ASN A 117 4.82 0.44 10.66
C ASN A 117 4.42 1.91 10.76
N GLY A 118 3.87 2.50 9.71
CA GLY A 118 3.34 3.86 9.77
C GLY A 118 2.23 4.01 10.82
N PRO A 119 1.97 5.23 11.32
CA PRO A 119 0.92 5.49 12.32
C PRO A 119 -0.47 5.11 11.83
N GLU A 120 -0.70 5.08 10.53
CA GLU A 120 -1.91 4.63 9.86
C GLU A 120 -2.11 3.11 9.93
N ASN A 121 -1.03 2.36 10.16
CA ASN A 121 -1.01 0.89 10.23
C ASN A 121 -0.98 0.36 11.66
N HIS A 122 -1.50 1.11 12.63
CA HIS A 122 -1.53 0.67 14.02
C HIS A 122 -2.19 -0.71 14.15
N SER A 123 -1.37 -1.66 14.50
CA SER A 123 -1.52 -3.11 14.33
C SER A 123 -2.81 -3.75 14.87
N ARG A 124 -3.41 -3.19 15.92
CA ARG A 124 -4.65 -3.74 16.50
C ARG A 124 -5.90 -3.33 15.72
N ARG A 125 -5.90 -2.12 15.17
CA ARG A 125 -7.07 -1.56 14.48
C ARG A 125 -7.17 -2.10 13.05
N SER A 126 -6.05 -2.13 12.33
CA SER A 126 -6.00 -2.67 10.97
C SER A 126 -6.35 -4.15 10.92
N GLN A 127 -5.89 -4.97 11.88
CA GLN A 127 -6.24 -6.39 11.92
C GLN A 127 -7.73 -6.63 12.15
N SER A 128 -8.37 -5.88 13.07
CA SER A 128 -9.81 -6.05 13.32
C SER A 128 -10.65 -5.62 12.12
N LEU A 129 -10.27 -4.55 11.43
CA LEU A 129 -10.95 -4.09 10.23
C LEU A 129 -10.83 -5.10 9.09
N PHE A 130 -9.62 -5.60 8.81
CA PHE A 130 -9.41 -6.63 7.81
C PHE A 130 -10.13 -7.93 8.14
N GLN A 131 -10.13 -8.35 9.41
CA GLN A 131 -10.87 -9.55 9.83
C GLN A 131 -12.38 -9.39 9.67
N ASN A 132 -12.94 -8.23 9.97
CA ASN A 132 -14.37 -7.97 9.88
C ASN A 132 -14.86 -7.80 8.42
N SER A 133 -14.03 -7.21 7.56
CA SER A 133 -14.40 -6.96 6.16
C SER A 133 -14.30 -8.22 5.28
N TYR A 134 -13.49 -9.20 5.66
CA TYR A 134 -13.20 -10.39 4.86
C TYR A 134 -13.60 -11.72 5.52
N THR A 135 -14.50 -11.67 6.52
CA THR A 135 -15.03 -12.87 7.17
C THR A 135 -15.69 -13.80 6.15
N GLY A 136 -14.97 -14.84 5.77
CA GLY A 136 -15.48 -15.94 4.94
C GLY A 136 -14.75 -16.23 3.64
N ARG A 137 -13.93 -15.32 3.09
CA ARG A 137 -13.25 -15.53 1.81
C ARG A 137 -11.72 -15.55 1.85
N PHE A 138 -11.08 -14.84 2.80
CA PHE A 138 -9.62 -14.74 2.83
C PHE A 138 -9.05 -14.81 4.24
N ARG A 139 -7.92 -15.48 4.38
CA ARG A 139 -7.08 -15.41 5.55
C ARG A 139 -6.01 -14.35 5.32
N LEU A 140 -6.06 -13.26 6.08
CA LEU A 140 -5.02 -12.25 6.05
C LEU A 140 -3.82 -12.71 6.87
N LEU A 141 -2.67 -12.72 6.24
CA LEU A 141 -1.38 -12.92 6.87
C LEU A 141 -0.68 -11.56 6.86
N SER A 142 -0.63 -10.88 8.01
CA SER A 142 0.15 -9.64 8.10
C SER A 142 1.58 -9.95 8.51
N ASN A 143 2.52 -9.45 7.75
CA ASN A 143 3.92 -9.53 8.07
C ASN A 143 4.33 -8.22 8.76
N ARG A 144 4.59 -8.26 10.07
CA ARG A 144 4.95 -7.08 10.85
C ARG A 144 6.46 -6.92 10.87
N LYS A 145 6.91 -5.77 10.37
CA LYS A 145 8.17 -5.20 10.85
C LYS A 145 7.85 -4.49 12.19
N ARG A 146 8.36 -5.00 13.29
CA ARG A 146 8.40 -4.26 14.56
C ARG A 146 9.59 -3.33 14.57
#